data_e5ae0b0c529c90357eef59625b6fc9ea
#
_entry.id   e5ae0b0c529c90357eef59625b6fc9ea
#
_cell.length_a   1.000
_cell.length_b   1.000
_cell.length_c   1.000
_cell.angle_alpha   90.00
_cell.angle_beta   90.00
_cell.angle_gamma   90.00
#
_symmetry.space_group_name_H-M   'P 1'
#
loop_
_entity.id
_entity.type
_entity.pdbx_description
1 polymer ?
#
loop_
_entity_poly.entity_id
_entity_poly.type
_entity_poly.pdbx_seq_one_letter_code
_entity_poly.pdbx_strand_id
1 'polypeptide(L)'
;MTKKQKKMRLRIIISLVLFVILFVCEHMGVLEPLPWWAQLLIFAVPYLIVGYDIIFKAARNISHGQIFDENFLMMIATFGAFGVGEYLEAVAVMLFYQVGELFQGYAVGKSRQSITEMMDICPEYANIEEDGKLVTVDPDDVEVGTIIVVKPGERIPLDGVVIEGESLIDTAALTGESVPRRASEGDEIISGCVNGSGTLKIRTTKEFDDSTVAKILELVENASSKKAKVENFITRFAKYYTPVVTIGAVLLAVIPPLILGGGFAEWIQRACIFLVISCPCALVISVPLGFFGGIGAASKIGVLVKGSNFLEAVAEMTTIVFDKTGTLTKGEFKATEMKPAGVSKDKLLEVAALGESYSNHPIAGSIIEAYGKEIERSRVSDAVEIAGHGVQILVDGVMTYVGNEKLMKKQSIAYEPCESAGTVVYVGQEQTFLGALVISDTVKQGAAEAIHKMKNVGVKKCVMLTGDREKTAKHVADELKLDEVHAELLPGDKVDEVEKLLSAQKDGERLAFVGDGINDAPVLTRADIGIAMGSLGSDAAIEAADVVLMDDDIRKIASTVLISRKTLRIVKQNIVFALAVKAVVLLLGAIGVANMWEAVFADVGVSVLAILNSMRVMKNADLKK
;
A
#
# COMPACT_ATOMS: atom_id res chain seq x y z
N MET A 1 -15.40 21.36 1.97
CA MET A 1 -15.55 22.03 0.64
C MET A 1 -14.50 23.10 0.47
N THR A 2 -13.73 23.03 -0.59
CA THR A 2 -12.71 24.03 -0.96
C THR A 2 -13.34 25.39 -1.34
N LYS A 3 -12.53 26.48 -1.35
CA LYS A 3 -13.00 27.80 -1.81
C LYS A 3 -13.56 27.75 -3.25
N LYS A 4 -12.94 26.93 -4.12
CA LYS A 4 -13.39 26.69 -5.51
C LYS A 4 -14.77 26.02 -5.57
N GLN A 5 -14.97 24.96 -4.77
CA GLN A 5 -16.26 24.26 -4.69
C GLN A 5 -17.39 25.14 -4.13
N LYS A 6 -17.08 25.99 -3.13
CA LYS A 6 -18.07 26.96 -2.61
C LYS A 6 -18.52 27.96 -3.68
N LYS A 7 -17.58 28.48 -4.50
CA LYS A 7 -17.89 29.38 -5.62
C LYS A 7 -18.73 28.68 -6.71
N MET A 8 -18.39 27.44 -7.05
CA MET A 8 -19.14 26.62 -8.00
C MET A 8 -20.57 26.35 -7.52
N ARG A 9 -20.75 25.99 -6.23
CA ARG A 9 -22.07 25.80 -5.62
C ARG A 9 -22.95 27.06 -5.74
N LEU A 10 -22.38 28.25 -5.45
CA LEU A 10 -23.11 29.51 -5.54
C LEU A 10 -23.60 29.76 -6.98
N ARG A 11 -22.76 29.53 -7.99
CA ARG A 11 -23.11 29.68 -9.41
C ARG A 11 -24.24 28.73 -9.82
N ILE A 12 -24.15 27.46 -9.38
CA ILE A 12 -25.19 26.46 -9.61
C ILE A 12 -26.52 26.92 -9.02
N ILE A 13 -26.53 27.42 -7.79
CA ILE A 13 -27.77 27.91 -7.14
C ILE A 13 -28.37 29.10 -7.89
N ILE A 14 -27.54 30.08 -8.27
CA ILE A 14 -28.02 31.26 -9.04
C ILE A 14 -28.60 30.81 -10.39
N SER A 15 -27.89 29.98 -11.13
CA SER A 15 -28.35 29.50 -12.43
C SER A 15 -29.61 28.62 -12.30
N LEU A 16 -29.73 27.82 -11.24
CA LEU A 16 -30.91 27.00 -10.96
C LEU A 16 -32.14 27.87 -10.71
N VAL A 17 -32.02 28.95 -9.92
CA VAL A 17 -33.13 29.87 -9.68
C VAL A 17 -33.57 30.54 -10.98
N LEU A 18 -32.62 31.04 -11.77
CA LEU A 18 -32.91 31.61 -13.09
C LEU A 18 -33.56 30.60 -14.03
N PHE A 19 -33.06 29.38 -14.07
CA PHE A 19 -33.59 28.28 -14.85
C PHE A 19 -35.05 27.96 -14.49
N VAL A 20 -35.37 27.84 -13.18
CA VAL A 20 -36.75 27.58 -12.75
C VAL A 20 -37.68 28.72 -13.16
N ILE A 21 -37.24 29.97 -13.03
CA ILE A 21 -38.03 31.12 -13.48
C ILE A 21 -38.29 31.03 -14.98
N LEU A 22 -37.29 30.80 -15.81
CA LEU A 22 -37.41 30.69 -17.26
C LEU A 22 -38.27 29.50 -17.68
N PHE A 23 -38.13 28.35 -16.99
CA PHE A 23 -38.97 27.17 -17.20
C PHE A 23 -40.46 27.49 -17.00
N VAL A 24 -40.78 28.18 -15.91
CA VAL A 24 -42.18 28.60 -15.66
C VAL A 24 -42.65 29.61 -16.71
N CYS A 25 -41.83 30.61 -17.07
CA CYS A 25 -42.17 31.61 -18.09
C CYS A 25 -42.41 30.95 -19.46
N GLU A 26 -41.61 29.95 -19.83
CA GLU A 26 -41.80 29.22 -21.09
C GLU A 26 -43.10 28.40 -21.08
N HIS A 27 -43.39 27.69 -19.98
CA HIS A 27 -44.62 26.92 -19.82
C HIS A 27 -45.89 27.78 -19.74
N MET A 28 -45.74 29.03 -19.30
CA MET A 28 -46.85 30.01 -19.31
C MET A 28 -47.01 30.76 -20.62
N GLY A 29 -46.19 30.43 -21.66
CA GLY A 29 -46.23 31.09 -22.95
C GLY A 29 -45.71 32.52 -22.97
N VAL A 30 -45.10 33.00 -21.90
CA VAL A 30 -44.62 34.41 -21.76
C VAL A 30 -43.47 34.70 -22.74
N LEU A 31 -42.69 33.67 -23.10
CA LEU A 31 -41.53 33.82 -23.97
C LEU A 31 -41.88 33.64 -25.49
N GLU A 32 -43.05 33.07 -25.83
CA GLU A 32 -43.44 32.82 -27.23
C GLU A 32 -43.49 34.09 -28.09
N PRO A 33 -43.97 35.25 -27.62
CA PRO A 33 -44.03 36.44 -28.46
C PRO A 33 -42.67 37.10 -28.68
N LEU A 34 -41.59 36.64 -28.03
CA LEU A 34 -40.25 37.20 -28.19
C LEU A 34 -39.57 36.67 -29.44
N PRO A 35 -38.79 37.49 -30.18
CA PRO A 35 -38.00 37.04 -31.30
C PRO A 35 -36.93 36.07 -30.84
N TRP A 36 -36.53 35.12 -31.69
CA TRP A 36 -35.59 34.05 -31.38
C TRP A 36 -34.26 34.54 -30.75
N TRP A 37 -33.73 35.70 -31.21
CA TRP A 37 -32.51 36.28 -30.67
C TRP A 37 -32.68 36.79 -29.23
N ALA A 38 -33.87 37.25 -28.87
CA ALA A 38 -34.16 37.69 -27.48
C ALA A 38 -34.28 36.48 -26.54
N GLN A 39 -34.94 35.41 -26.98
CA GLN A 39 -34.98 34.14 -26.25
C GLN A 39 -33.57 33.60 -26.06
N LEU A 40 -32.74 33.55 -27.12
CA LEU A 40 -31.35 33.13 -27.03
C LEU A 40 -30.56 33.92 -26.00
N LEU A 41 -30.67 35.27 -25.97
CA LEU A 41 -29.96 36.10 -24.99
C LEU A 41 -30.43 35.85 -23.55
N ILE A 42 -31.74 35.64 -23.34
CA ILE A 42 -32.31 35.37 -22.02
C ILE A 42 -31.77 34.05 -21.47
N PHE A 43 -31.75 32.99 -22.25
CA PHE A 43 -31.24 31.68 -21.87
C PHE A 43 -29.70 31.61 -21.79
N ALA A 44 -29.00 32.45 -22.59
CA ALA A 44 -27.54 32.55 -22.52
C ALA A 44 -27.03 33.04 -21.16
N VAL A 45 -27.82 33.85 -20.41
CA VAL A 45 -27.41 34.36 -19.11
C VAL A 45 -27.18 33.23 -18.09
N PRO A 46 -28.18 32.39 -17.71
CA PRO A 46 -27.97 31.29 -16.79
C PRO A 46 -26.96 30.26 -17.32
N TYR A 47 -26.94 30.03 -18.65
CA TYR A 47 -25.98 29.15 -19.30
C TYR A 47 -24.52 29.60 -19.07
N LEU A 48 -24.22 30.88 -19.29
CA LEU A 48 -22.88 31.43 -19.09
C LEU A 48 -22.50 31.51 -17.61
N ILE A 49 -23.44 31.80 -16.72
CA ILE A 49 -23.18 31.79 -15.26
C ILE A 49 -22.69 30.42 -14.81
N VAL A 50 -23.34 29.35 -15.26
CA VAL A 50 -22.99 27.99 -14.81
C VAL A 50 -21.86 27.39 -15.63
N GLY A 51 -21.77 27.66 -16.96
CA GLY A 51 -20.94 26.92 -17.91
C GLY A 51 -19.65 27.62 -18.37
N TYR A 52 -19.40 28.90 -17.98
CA TYR A 52 -18.26 29.64 -18.53
C TYR A 52 -16.92 28.94 -18.34
N ASP A 53 -16.71 28.25 -17.22
CA ASP A 53 -15.48 27.52 -16.92
C ASP A 53 -15.29 26.28 -17.79
N ILE A 54 -16.37 25.63 -18.19
CA ILE A 54 -16.36 24.50 -19.12
C ILE A 54 -15.97 24.98 -20.53
N ILE A 55 -16.62 26.07 -20.97
CA ILE A 55 -16.32 26.69 -22.27
C ILE A 55 -14.84 27.12 -22.32
N PHE A 56 -14.37 27.77 -21.25
CA PHE A 56 -12.99 28.23 -21.18
C PHE A 56 -11.98 27.09 -21.14
N LYS A 57 -12.28 26.01 -20.39
CA LYS A 57 -11.45 24.79 -20.37
C LYS A 57 -11.41 24.12 -21.74
N ALA A 58 -12.59 23.94 -22.38
CA ALA A 58 -12.66 23.38 -23.72
C ALA A 58 -11.83 24.19 -24.73
N ALA A 59 -12.00 25.52 -24.76
CA ALA A 59 -11.22 26.41 -25.64
C ALA A 59 -9.71 26.32 -25.36
N ARG A 60 -9.31 26.28 -24.10
CA ARG A 60 -7.91 26.13 -23.71
C ARG A 60 -7.34 24.76 -24.13
N ASN A 61 -8.09 23.67 -23.93
CA ASN A 61 -7.64 22.33 -24.29
C ASN A 61 -7.52 22.15 -25.81
N ILE A 62 -8.43 22.75 -26.57
CA ILE A 62 -8.33 22.84 -28.06
C ILE A 62 -7.03 23.55 -28.44
N SER A 63 -6.70 24.70 -27.82
CA SER A 63 -5.49 25.44 -28.13
C SER A 63 -4.19 24.69 -27.80
N HIS A 64 -4.24 23.70 -26.91
CA HIS A 64 -3.12 22.82 -26.56
C HIS A 64 -3.13 21.46 -27.31
N GLY A 65 -3.99 21.32 -28.32
CA GLY A 65 -4.07 20.10 -29.15
C GLY A 65 -4.84 18.93 -28.51
N GLN A 66 -5.49 19.14 -27.38
CA GLN A 66 -6.37 18.16 -26.73
C GLN A 66 -7.82 18.46 -27.10
N ILE A 67 -8.19 18.15 -28.34
CA ILE A 67 -9.49 18.55 -28.90
C ILE A 67 -10.65 17.72 -28.35
N PHE A 68 -10.43 16.43 -28.06
CA PHE A 68 -11.50 15.49 -27.73
C PHE A 68 -11.54 15.18 -26.22
N ASP A 69 -11.88 16.18 -25.41
CA ASP A 69 -12.13 16.00 -23.98
C ASP A 69 -13.63 16.08 -23.62
N GLU A 70 -13.97 15.79 -22.37
CA GLU A 70 -15.35 15.84 -21.88
C GLU A 70 -15.95 17.25 -21.96
N ASN A 71 -15.15 18.30 -21.70
CA ASN A 71 -15.60 19.69 -21.75
C ASN A 71 -15.94 20.10 -23.18
N PHE A 72 -15.16 19.62 -24.15
CA PHE A 72 -15.42 19.82 -25.57
C PHE A 72 -16.75 19.16 -26.02
N LEU A 73 -16.99 17.91 -25.61
CA LEU A 73 -18.23 17.20 -25.94
C LEU A 73 -19.46 17.95 -25.39
N MET A 74 -19.38 18.38 -24.11
CA MET A 74 -20.44 19.14 -23.45
C MET A 74 -20.69 20.50 -24.13
N MET A 75 -19.61 21.21 -24.47
CA MET A 75 -19.70 22.49 -25.16
C MET A 75 -20.37 22.35 -26.53
N ILE A 76 -19.96 21.38 -27.37
CA ILE A 76 -20.53 21.16 -28.69
C ILE A 76 -21.99 20.72 -28.59
N ALA A 77 -22.32 19.80 -27.70
CA ALA A 77 -23.69 19.32 -27.55
C ALA A 77 -24.65 20.44 -27.13
N THR A 78 -24.24 21.29 -26.17
CA THR A 78 -25.06 22.41 -25.72
C THR A 78 -25.15 23.53 -26.74
N PHE A 79 -24.09 23.82 -27.50
CA PHE A 79 -24.13 24.77 -28.61
C PHE A 79 -25.02 24.25 -29.76
N GLY A 80 -24.98 22.93 -30.02
CA GLY A 80 -25.88 22.29 -30.97
C GLY A 80 -27.35 22.45 -30.55
N ALA A 81 -27.68 22.26 -29.28
CA ALA A 81 -28.99 22.47 -28.71
C ALA A 81 -29.45 23.94 -28.88
N PHE A 82 -28.58 24.92 -28.58
CA PHE A 82 -28.86 26.32 -28.88
C PHE A 82 -29.10 26.58 -30.37
N GLY A 83 -28.35 25.90 -31.26
CA GLY A 83 -28.49 26.05 -32.72
C GLY A 83 -29.80 25.52 -33.27
N VAL A 84 -30.40 24.51 -32.67
CA VAL A 84 -31.71 23.96 -33.03
C VAL A 84 -32.90 24.61 -32.31
N GLY A 85 -32.64 25.58 -31.41
CA GLY A 85 -33.68 26.29 -30.68
C GLY A 85 -34.09 25.69 -29.34
N GLU A 86 -33.42 24.61 -28.89
CA GLU A 86 -33.68 23.94 -27.61
C GLU A 86 -32.91 24.62 -26.45
N TYR A 87 -33.24 25.88 -26.21
CA TYR A 87 -32.52 26.75 -25.26
C TYR A 87 -32.61 26.24 -23.82
N LEU A 88 -33.82 25.84 -23.42
CA LEU A 88 -34.07 25.33 -22.07
C LEU A 88 -33.26 24.06 -21.78
N GLU A 89 -33.24 23.12 -22.75
CA GLU A 89 -32.50 21.89 -22.67
C GLU A 89 -31.00 22.14 -22.54
N ALA A 90 -30.43 23.08 -23.31
CA ALA A 90 -29.02 23.43 -23.25
C ALA A 90 -28.60 23.95 -21.85
N VAL A 91 -29.45 24.82 -21.23
CA VAL A 91 -29.18 25.32 -19.86
C VAL A 91 -29.27 24.18 -18.84
N ALA A 92 -30.28 23.35 -18.97
CA ALA A 92 -30.49 22.23 -18.07
C ALA A 92 -29.33 21.23 -18.10
N VAL A 93 -28.88 20.84 -19.26
CA VAL A 93 -27.75 19.93 -19.47
C VAL A 93 -26.48 20.48 -18.79
N MET A 94 -26.17 21.76 -19.01
CA MET A 94 -25.02 22.40 -18.41
C MET A 94 -25.15 22.48 -16.88
N LEU A 95 -26.36 22.74 -16.37
CA LEU A 95 -26.65 22.80 -14.94
C LEU A 95 -26.45 21.43 -14.29
N PHE A 96 -27.06 20.37 -14.84
CA PHE A 96 -26.93 19.00 -14.32
C PHE A 96 -25.49 18.52 -14.39
N TYR A 97 -24.77 18.82 -15.47
CA TYR A 97 -23.36 18.50 -15.58
C TYR A 97 -22.53 19.14 -14.46
N GLN A 98 -22.75 20.43 -14.20
CA GLN A 98 -22.05 21.15 -13.13
C GLN A 98 -22.41 20.65 -11.72
N VAL A 99 -23.66 20.22 -11.50
CA VAL A 99 -24.06 19.56 -10.25
C VAL A 99 -23.30 18.23 -10.10
N GLY A 100 -23.20 17.45 -11.20
CA GLY A 100 -22.43 16.22 -11.24
C GLY A 100 -20.94 16.45 -10.90
N GLU A 101 -20.32 17.42 -11.56
CA GLU A 101 -18.92 17.81 -11.32
C GLU A 101 -18.67 18.26 -9.86
N LEU A 102 -19.59 19.04 -9.29
CA LEU A 102 -19.49 19.45 -7.87
C LEU A 102 -19.55 18.24 -6.93
N PHE A 103 -20.49 17.32 -7.17
CA PHE A 103 -20.65 16.12 -6.37
C PHE A 103 -19.45 15.20 -6.49
N GLN A 104 -18.96 14.96 -7.70
CA GLN A 104 -17.77 14.17 -7.99
C GLN A 104 -16.54 14.77 -7.30
N GLY A 105 -16.30 16.06 -7.48
CA GLY A 105 -15.17 16.75 -6.85
C GLY A 105 -15.25 16.73 -5.31
N TYR A 106 -16.45 16.78 -4.72
CA TYR A 106 -16.64 16.63 -3.28
C TYR A 106 -16.36 15.19 -2.82
N ALA A 107 -16.90 14.19 -3.50
CA ALA A 107 -16.75 12.79 -3.16
C ALA A 107 -15.27 12.31 -3.28
N VAL A 108 -14.59 12.71 -4.37
CA VAL A 108 -13.16 12.44 -4.56
C VAL A 108 -12.32 13.15 -3.50
N GLY A 109 -12.62 14.42 -3.21
CA GLY A 109 -11.94 15.18 -2.16
C GLY A 109 -12.12 14.55 -0.79
N LYS A 110 -13.34 14.12 -0.43
CA LYS A 110 -13.62 13.44 0.84
C LYS A 110 -12.93 12.07 0.92
N SER A 111 -12.88 11.31 -0.17
CA SER A 111 -12.19 10.03 -0.20
C SER A 111 -10.68 10.20 -0.04
N ARG A 112 -10.07 11.18 -0.72
CA ARG A 112 -8.65 11.52 -0.52
C ARG A 112 -8.38 12.00 0.91
N GLN A 113 -9.22 12.87 1.43
CA GLN A 113 -9.12 13.36 2.81
C GLN A 113 -9.25 12.22 3.83
N SER A 114 -10.15 11.25 3.62
CA SER A 114 -10.26 10.06 4.49
C SER A 114 -9.01 9.18 4.45
N ILE A 115 -8.30 9.12 3.31
CA ILE A 115 -7.00 8.44 3.22
C ILE A 115 -5.93 9.24 3.95
N THR A 116 -5.90 10.56 3.79
CA THR A 116 -4.97 11.46 4.50
C THR A 116 -5.27 11.47 6.01
N GLU A 117 -6.55 11.48 6.44
CA GLU A 117 -6.95 11.36 7.85
C GLU A 117 -6.63 9.99 8.46
N MET A 118 -6.62 8.92 7.66
CA MET A 118 -6.09 7.61 8.06
C MET A 118 -4.57 7.64 8.22
N MET A 119 -3.92 8.60 7.59
CA MET A 119 -2.50 8.89 7.61
C MET A 119 -2.21 10.18 8.37
N ASP A 120 -3.08 10.57 9.31
CA ASP A 120 -2.84 11.65 10.26
C ASP A 120 -1.76 11.21 11.28
N ILE A 121 -0.62 10.78 10.71
CA ILE A 121 0.59 10.39 11.42
C ILE A 121 1.62 11.52 11.43
N CYS A 122 1.42 12.56 10.60
CA CYS A 122 2.35 13.68 10.50
C CYS A 122 2.28 14.55 11.75
N PRO A 123 3.36 14.72 12.49
CA PRO A 123 3.43 15.64 13.62
C PRO A 123 3.43 17.09 13.12
N GLU A 124 2.66 17.95 13.78
CA GLU A 124 2.55 19.38 13.43
C GLU A 124 3.69 20.21 14.02
N TYR A 125 4.38 19.73 15.03
CA TYR A 125 5.43 20.45 15.75
C TYR A 125 6.35 19.50 16.53
N ALA A 126 7.54 20.00 16.88
CA ALA A 126 8.48 19.37 17.80
C ALA A 126 8.74 20.31 19.00
N ASN A 127 8.87 19.77 20.21
CA ASN A 127 9.32 20.55 21.36
C ASN A 127 10.78 20.22 21.61
N ILE A 128 11.66 21.20 21.51
CA ILE A 128 13.10 21.11 21.79
C ILE A 128 13.42 21.80 23.12
N GLU A 129 14.48 21.35 23.80
CA GLU A 129 14.96 21.97 25.03
C GLU A 129 16.16 22.88 24.72
N GLU A 130 15.93 24.22 24.75
CA GLU A 130 16.96 25.26 24.61
C GLU A 130 17.10 26.04 25.91
N ASP A 131 18.30 26.13 26.45
CA ASP A 131 18.61 26.88 27.70
C ASP A 131 17.67 26.52 28.87
N GLY A 132 17.24 25.27 28.98
CA GLY A 132 16.33 24.78 30.03
C GLY A 132 14.86 25.23 29.85
N LYS A 133 14.49 25.72 28.67
CA LYS A 133 13.11 26.04 28.29
C LYS A 133 12.68 25.20 27.10
N LEU A 134 11.40 24.79 27.12
CA LEU A 134 10.80 24.14 25.97
C LEU A 134 10.40 25.18 24.94
N VAL A 135 10.95 25.03 23.73
CA VAL A 135 10.63 25.82 22.55
C VAL A 135 9.94 24.91 21.54
N THR A 136 8.80 25.36 21.01
CA THR A 136 8.09 24.62 19.96
C THR A 136 8.57 25.13 18.60
N VAL A 137 9.03 24.19 17.77
CA VAL A 137 9.59 24.47 16.44
C VAL A 137 8.88 23.57 15.40
N ASP A 138 9.07 23.90 14.11
CA ASP A 138 8.66 23.02 13.03
C ASP A 138 9.57 21.78 13.02
N PRO A 139 9.06 20.56 12.82
CA PRO A 139 9.88 19.35 12.71
C PRO A 139 10.98 19.44 11.65
N ASP A 140 10.75 20.21 10.55
CA ASP A 140 11.72 20.44 9.48
C ASP A 140 12.96 21.24 9.95
N ASP A 141 12.85 22.00 11.04
CA ASP A 141 13.93 22.83 11.59
C ASP A 141 14.79 22.07 12.62
N VAL A 142 14.50 20.79 12.91
CA VAL A 142 15.19 20.00 13.95
C VAL A 142 16.35 19.21 13.36
N GLU A 143 17.58 19.55 13.78
CA GLU A 143 18.80 18.85 13.34
C GLU A 143 18.98 17.49 14.03
N VAL A 144 19.73 16.58 13.38
CA VAL A 144 20.13 15.28 13.95
C VAL A 144 20.96 15.48 15.23
N GLY A 145 20.62 14.73 16.28
CA GLY A 145 21.28 14.81 17.60
C GLY A 145 20.59 15.78 18.57
N THR A 146 19.60 16.54 18.12
CA THR A 146 18.79 17.42 19.00
C THR A 146 17.95 16.60 19.96
N ILE A 147 17.78 17.12 21.18
CA ILE A 147 16.91 16.48 22.19
C ILE A 147 15.52 17.07 22.07
N ILE A 148 14.57 16.23 21.69
CA ILE A 148 13.15 16.55 21.67
C ILE A 148 12.44 16.02 22.92
N VAL A 149 11.43 16.74 23.39
CA VAL A 149 10.62 16.38 24.56
C VAL A 149 9.21 16.08 24.09
N VAL A 150 8.76 14.85 24.30
CA VAL A 150 7.43 14.38 23.89
C VAL A 150 6.59 14.09 25.11
N LYS A 151 5.51 14.86 25.29
CA LYS A 151 4.59 14.72 26.44
C LYS A 151 3.55 13.62 26.18
N PRO A 152 2.87 13.14 27.24
CA PRO A 152 1.74 12.21 27.09
C PRO A 152 0.67 12.76 26.15
N GLY A 153 0.24 11.92 25.20
CA GLY A 153 -0.75 12.26 24.18
C GLY A 153 -0.19 12.99 22.95
N GLU A 154 1.09 13.39 22.96
CA GLU A 154 1.72 14.02 21.79
C GLU A 154 2.25 12.94 20.81
N ARG A 155 2.29 13.31 19.53
CA ARG A 155 2.95 12.50 18.51
C ARG A 155 4.45 12.69 18.57
N ILE A 156 5.20 11.62 18.33
CA ILE A 156 6.65 11.64 18.23
C ILE A 156 7.02 12.28 16.88
N PRO A 157 7.72 13.44 16.87
CA PRO A 157 7.93 14.20 15.65
C PRO A 157 9.03 13.63 14.74
N LEU A 158 10.09 13.05 15.32
CA LEU A 158 11.24 12.52 14.58
C LEU A 158 11.67 11.18 15.13
N ASP A 159 12.34 10.39 14.30
CA ASP A 159 12.96 9.13 14.70
C ASP A 159 14.14 9.41 15.65
N GLY A 160 14.31 8.60 16.68
CA GLY A 160 15.38 8.80 17.65
C GLY A 160 15.50 7.69 18.67
N VAL A 161 16.37 7.93 19.66
CA VAL A 161 16.62 7.02 20.80
C VAL A 161 16.18 7.71 22.08
N VAL A 162 15.45 6.99 22.92
CA VAL A 162 15.05 7.48 24.27
C VAL A 162 16.27 7.64 25.13
N ILE A 163 16.50 8.84 25.66
CA ILE A 163 17.61 9.15 26.56
C ILE A 163 17.15 9.34 28.00
N GLU A 164 15.86 9.62 28.22
CA GLU A 164 15.28 9.79 29.56
C GLU A 164 13.77 9.52 29.51
N GLY A 165 13.25 8.79 30.46
CA GLY A 165 11.82 8.52 30.64
C GLY A 165 11.43 7.10 30.27
N GLU A 166 10.20 6.77 30.62
CA GLU A 166 9.53 5.52 30.30
C GLU A 166 8.07 5.78 29.95
N SER A 167 7.58 5.15 28.89
CA SER A 167 6.20 5.31 28.44
C SER A 167 5.67 4.08 27.69
N LEU A 168 4.35 4.08 27.48
CA LEU A 168 3.68 3.19 26.54
C LEU A 168 3.46 3.96 25.22
N ILE A 169 3.95 3.41 24.14
CA ILE A 169 3.86 4.02 22.81
C ILE A 169 2.75 3.34 22.01
N ASP A 170 1.77 4.12 21.57
CA ASP A 170 0.74 3.64 20.67
C ASP A 170 1.25 3.71 19.21
N THR A 171 1.46 2.55 18.63
CA THR A 171 1.94 2.38 17.25
C THR A 171 0.80 2.10 16.27
N ALA A 172 -0.46 2.07 16.72
CA ALA A 172 -1.61 1.63 15.94
C ALA A 172 -1.79 2.40 14.62
N ALA A 173 -1.42 3.69 14.60
CA ALA A 173 -1.52 4.51 13.39
C ALA A 173 -0.56 4.06 12.27
N LEU A 174 0.60 3.48 12.62
CA LEU A 174 1.62 3.02 11.69
C LEU A 174 1.52 1.52 11.42
N THR A 175 1.43 0.72 12.47
CA THR A 175 1.48 -0.74 12.38
C THR A 175 0.10 -1.39 12.33
N GLY A 176 -0.94 -0.69 12.75
CA GLY A 176 -2.28 -1.25 12.91
C GLY A 176 -2.44 -2.14 14.15
N GLU A 177 -1.41 -2.24 15.01
CA GLU A 177 -1.48 -2.99 16.27
C GLU A 177 -2.17 -2.18 17.36
N SER A 178 -3.16 -2.78 18.04
CA SER A 178 -3.91 -2.10 19.11
C SER A 178 -3.23 -2.18 20.48
N VAL A 179 -2.11 -2.90 20.61
CA VAL A 179 -1.40 -3.07 21.90
C VAL A 179 -0.23 -2.10 21.95
N PRO A 180 -0.23 -1.14 22.90
CA PRO A 180 0.88 -0.21 23.06
C PRO A 180 2.19 -0.94 23.43
N ARG A 181 3.31 -0.49 22.86
CA ARG A 181 4.64 -0.99 23.12
C ARG A 181 5.28 -0.17 24.26
N ARG A 182 5.94 -0.84 25.21
CA ARG A 182 6.74 -0.15 26.23
C ARG A 182 8.02 0.38 25.60
N ALA A 183 8.37 1.61 25.96
CA ALA A 183 9.62 2.26 25.59
C ALA A 183 10.32 2.79 26.84
N SER A 184 11.62 2.57 26.93
CA SER A 184 12.50 2.92 28.04
C SER A 184 13.83 3.47 27.50
N GLU A 185 14.70 3.96 28.39
CA GLU A 185 16.02 4.48 28.05
C GLU A 185 16.83 3.48 27.22
N GLY A 186 17.35 3.93 26.07
CA GLY A 186 18.09 3.13 25.10
C GLY A 186 17.25 2.54 23.97
N ASP A 187 15.91 2.58 24.06
CA ASP A 187 15.04 2.05 23.01
C ASP A 187 14.94 3.02 21.82
N GLU A 188 14.93 2.47 20.61
CA GLU A 188 14.66 3.21 19.38
C GLU A 188 13.17 3.50 19.25
N ILE A 189 12.84 4.73 18.89
CA ILE A 189 11.49 5.24 18.70
C ILE A 189 11.36 5.83 17.32
N ILE A 190 10.22 5.57 16.67
CA ILE A 190 9.89 6.09 15.35
C ILE A 190 8.90 7.24 15.43
N SER A 191 9.04 8.16 14.48
CA SER A 191 8.12 9.27 14.25
C SER A 191 6.70 8.78 13.91
N GLY A 192 5.69 9.59 14.25
CA GLY A 192 4.27 9.30 13.96
C GLY A 192 3.54 8.45 15.00
N CYS A 193 4.25 7.75 15.89
CA CYS A 193 3.65 7.08 17.05
C CYS A 193 3.13 8.10 18.07
N VAL A 194 2.18 7.69 18.90
CA VAL A 194 1.63 8.54 19.96
C VAL A 194 2.23 8.12 21.31
N ASN A 195 2.79 9.08 22.04
CA ASN A 195 3.28 8.87 23.39
C ASN A 195 2.10 8.76 24.37
N GLY A 196 2.01 7.67 25.13
CA GLY A 196 0.86 7.37 26.00
C GLY A 196 0.91 8.00 27.37
N SER A 197 1.85 7.58 28.24
CA SER A 197 1.73 7.83 29.68
C SER A 197 2.85 8.65 30.33
N GLY A 198 4.08 8.57 29.85
CA GLY A 198 5.25 9.26 30.42
C GLY A 198 5.76 10.39 29.50
N THR A 199 6.51 11.35 30.06
CA THR A 199 7.26 12.29 29.23
C THR A 199 8.56 11.61 28.81
N LEU A 200 8.85 11.64 27.50
CA LEU A 200 10.08 11.10 26.94
C LEU A 200 11.00 12.21 26.46
N LYS A 201 12.29 12.09 26.73
CA LYS A 201 13.33 12.83 26.02
C LYS A 201 13.98 11.90 25.02
N ILE A 202 13.97 12.30 23.77
CA ILE A 202 14.42 11.50 22.63
C ILE A 202 15.54 12.29 21.92
N ARG A 203 16.66 11.64 21.67
CA ARG A 203 17.71 12.21 20.82
C ARG A 203 17.43 11.81 19.38
N THR A 204 17.25 12.79 18.51
CA THR A 204 16.95 12.57 17.09
C THR A 204 18.10 11.86 16.39
N THR A 205 17.77 10.90 15.53
CA THR A 205 18.73 10.14 14.71
C THR A 205 18.63 10.43 13.23
N LYS A 206 17.53 11.06 12.80
CA LYS A 206 17.27 11.42 11.40
C LYS A 206 16.69 12.84 11.31
N GLU A 207 16.89 13.51 10.18
CA GLU A 207 16.16 14.72 9.80
C GLU A 207 14.71 14.39 9.45
N PHE A 208 13.82 15.39 9.41
CA PHE A 208 12.39 15.14 9.18
C PHE A 208 12.11 14.48 7.84
N ASP A 209 12.76 14.94 6.75
CA ASP A 209 12.61 14.36 5.41
C ASP A 209 13.04 12.88 5.34
N ASP A 210 14.00 12.48 6.17
CA ASP A 210 14.47 11.09 6.29
C ASP A 210 13.73 10.27 7.33
N SER A 211 12.80 10.88 8.06
CA SER A 211 12.02 10.22 9.11
C SER A 211 11.09 9.16 8.54
N THR A 212 10.73 8.19 9.39
CA THR A 212 9.80 7.12 9.03
C THR A 212 8.44 7.68 8.54
N VAL A 213 7.94 8.73 9.18
CA VAL A 213 6.69 9.39 8.79
C VAL A 213 6.81 10.04 7.41
N ALA A 214 7.87 10.82 7.15
CA ALA A 214 8.05 11.49 5.87
C ALA A 214 8.15 10.48 4.72
N LYS A 215 8.90 9.40 4.90
CA LYS A 215 8.99 8.30 3.92
C LYS A 215 7.67 7.62 3.66
N ILE A 216 6.87 7.35 4.70
CA ILE A 216 5.53 6.77 4.54
C ILE A 216 4.63 7.70 3.75
N LEU A 217 4.63 9.00 4.04
CA LEU A 217 3.85 10.02 3.33
C LEU A 217 4.26 10.09 1.86
N GLU A 218 5.56 10.14 1.57
CA GLU A 218 6.10 10.13 0.20
C GLU A 218 5.67 8.87 -0.57
N LEU A 219 5.76 7.69 0.05
CA LEU A 219 5.35 6.43 -0.57
C LEU A 219 3.87 6.43 -0.95
N VAL A 220 3.01 6.99 -0.10
CA VAL A 220 1.57 7.06 -0.38
C VAL A 220 1.23 8.12 -1.42
N GLU A 221 1.87 9.28 -1.38
CA GLU A 221 1.73 10.29 -2.44
C GLU A 221 2.18 9.75 -3.80
N ASN A 222 3.33 9.09 -3.83
CA ASN A 222 3.88 8.47 -5.04
C ASN A 222 3.13 7.22 -5.50
N ALA A 223 2.38 6.53 -4.60
CA ALA A 223 1.56 5.37 -4.97
C ALA A 223 0.53 5.70 -6.06
N SER A 224 0.12 6.96 -6.18
CA SER A 224 -0.78 7.42 -7.24
C SER A 224 -0.13 7.51 -8.63
N SER A 225 1.20 7.51 -8.71
CA SER A 225 1.94 7.64 -9.98
C SER A 225 2.04 6.32 -10.77
N LYS A 226 2.09 5.18 -10.07
CA LYS A 226 2.19 3.84 -10.67
C LYS A 226 0.81 3.24 -10.92
N LYS A 227 0.26 3.46 -12.12
CA LYS A 227 -1.10 3.07 -12.50
C LYS A 227 -1.24 1.59 -12.82
N ALA A 228 -2.32 0.97 -12.34
CA ALA A 228 -2.75 -0.38 -12.68
C ALA A 228 -3.00 -0.55 -14.19
N LYS A 229 -2.92 -1.80 -14.69
CA LYS A 229 -3.22 -2.11 -16.10
C LYS A 229 -4.63 -1.68 -16.48
N VAL A 230 -5.59 -1.87 -15.56
CA VAL A 230 -6.98 -1.45 -15.76
C VAL A 230 -7.10 0.08 -15.86
N GLU A 231 -6.38 0.85 -15.06
CA GLU A 231 -6.36 2.33 -15.16
C GLU A 231 -5.72 2.80 -16.46
N ASN A 232 -4.63 2.16 -16.87
CA ASN A 232 -3.98 2.44 -18.15
C ASN A 232 -4.89 2.09 -19.34
N PHE A 233 -5.64 0.98 -19.23
CA PHE A 233 -6.64 0.60 -20.24
C PHE A 233 -7.73 1.68 -20.36
N ILE A 234 -8.28 2.15 -19.25
CA ILE A 234 -9.33 3.19 -19.27
C ILE A 234 -8.81 4.51 -19.84
N THR A 235 -7.61 4.92 -19.48
CA THR A 235 -6.98 6.12 -20.05
C THR A 235 -6.79 5.99 -21.56
N ARG A 236 -6.33 4.81 -22.01
CA ARG A 236 -6.16 4.52 -23.45
C ARG A 236 -7.50 4.41 -24.16
N PHE A 237 -8.48 3.75 -23.55
CA PHE A 237 -9.84 3.64 -24.05
C PHE A 237 -10.46 5.02 -24.29
N ALA A 238 -10.42 5.91 -23.31
CA ALA A 238 -10.95 7.27 -23.43
C ALA A 238 -10.31 8.03 -24.61
N LYS A 239 -9.00 7.88 -24.82
CA LYS A 239 -8.27 8.52 -25.93
C LYS A 239 -8.78 8.12 -27.32
N TYR A 240 -9.18 6.87 -27.51
CA TYR A 240 -9.71 6.38 -28.81
C TYR A 240 -11.22 6.47 -28.89
N TYR A 241 -11.91 6.27 -27.80
CA TYR A 241 -13.36 6.28 -27.72
C TYR A 241 -13.97 7.62 -28.09
N THR A 242 -13.45 8.73 -27.55
CA THR A 242 -14.01 10.07 -27.77
C THR A 242 -13.98 10.51 -29.22
N PRO A 243 -12.88 10.36 -30.01
CA PRO A 243 -12.90 10.63 -31.44
C PRO A 243 -13.92 9.78 -32.21
N VAL A 244 -14.00 8.47 -31.90
CA VAL A 244 -14.96 7.56 -32.59
C VAL A 244 -16.40 8.00 -32.37
N VAL A 245 -16.73 8.34 -31.14
CA VAL A 245 -18.06 8.83 -30.76
C VAL A 245 -18.37 10.17 -31.43
N THR A 246 -17.42 11.10 -31.47
CA THR A 246 -17.60 12.40 -32.12
C THR A 246 -17.88 12.23 -33.63
N ILE A 247 -17.10 11.36 -34.28
CA ILE A 247 -17.35 11.03 -35.72
C ILE A 247 -18.71 10.37 -35.86
N GLY A 248 -19.09 9.43 -35.01
CA GLY A 248 -20.40 8.79 -35.00
C GLY A 248 -21.56 9.78 -34.87
N ALA A 249 -21.41 10.77 -33.97
CA ALA A 249 -22.40 11.84 -33.81
C ALA A 249 -22.54 12.71 -35.09
N VAL A 250 -21.42 13.07 -35.71
CA VAL A 250 -21.45 13.80 -36.99
C VAL A 250 -22.14 12.98 -38.08
N LEU A 251 -21.82 11.68 -38.17
CA LEU A 251 -22.48 10.79 -39.12
C LEU A 251 -23.99 10.67 -38.85
N LEU A 252 -24.39 10.59 -37.56
CA LEU A 252 -25.79 10.54 -37.11
C LEU A 252 -26.53 11.86 -37.45
N ALA A 253 -25.86 13.01 -37.35
CA ALA A 253 -26.44 14.29 -37.70
C ALA A 253 -26.65 14.49 -39.22
N VAL A 254 -25.81 13.87 -40.07
CA VAL A 254 -25.74 14.16 -41.50
C VAL A 254 -26.38 13.05 -42.36
N ILE A 255 -26.07 11.78 -42.12
CA ILE A 255 -26.46 10.68 -43.01
C ILE A 255 -27.95 10.38 -42.96
N PRO A 256 -28.62 10.19 -41.81
CA PRO A 256 -30.01 9.82 -41.76
C PRO A 256 -30.96 10.86 -42.38
N PRO A 257 -30.80 12.19 -42.15
CA PRO A 257 -31.68 13.16 -42.81
C PRO A 257 -31.55 13.15 -44.34
N LEU A 258 -30.38 12.82 -44.88
CA LEU A 258 -30.15 12.71 -46.31
C LEU A 258 -30.78 11.45 -46.95
N ILE A 259 -30.85 10.33 -46.20
CA ILE A 259 -31.34 9.03 -46.72
C ILE A 259 -32.80 8.80 -46.38
N LEU A 260 -33.20 9.07 -45.12
CA LEU A 260 -34.55 8.77 -44.62
C LEU A 260 -35.53 9.93 -44.77
N GLY A 261 -35.03 11.12 -45.12
CA GLY A 261 -35.80 12.35 -45.01
C GLY A 261 -35.98 12.78 -43.55
N GLY A 262 -36.60 13.92 -43.33
CA GLY A 262 -36.78 14.49 -41.97
C GLY A 262 -35.99 15.77 -41.78
N GLY A 263 -36.31 16.51 -40.71
CA GLY A 263 -35.65 17.79 -40.42
C GLY A 263 -34.22 17.57 -39.87
N PHE A 264 -33.25 18.29 -40.41
CA PHE A 264 -31.88 18.29 -39.89
C PHE A 264 -31.83 18.63 -38.39
N ALA A 265 -32.74 19.47 -37.89
CA ALA A 265 -32.81 19.84 -36.46
C ALA A 265 -33.01 18.64 -35.56
N GLU A 266 -33.92 17.72 -35.90
CA GLU A 266 -34.19 16.51 -35.13
C GLU A 266 -32.95 15.58 -35.03
N TRP A 267 -32.26 15.37 -36.15
CA TRP A 267 -31.08 14.53 -36.19
C TRP A 267 -29.87 15.17 -35.53
N ILE A 268 -29.75 16.51 -35.57
CA ILE A 268 -28.72 17.25 -34.78
C ILE A 268 -29.01 17.12 -33.30
N GLN A 269 -30.28 17.22 -32.86
CA GLN A 269 -30.66 17.01 -31.46
C GLN A 269 -30.29 15.60 -30.98
N ARG A 270 -30.63 14.56 -31.78
CA ARG A 270 -30.21 13.17 -31.46
C ARG A 270 -28.71 13.00 -31.40
N ALA A 271 -27.96 13.65 -32.29
CA ALA A 271 -26.50 13.64 -32.27
C ALA A 271 -25.93 14.35 -31.02
N CYS A 272 -26.56 15.45 -30.58
CA CYS A 272 -26.20 16.12 -29.33
C CYS A 272 -26.46 15.24 -28.10
N ILE A 273 -27.60 14.55 -28.05
CA ILE A 273 -27.94 13.56 -27.01
C ILE A 273 -26.88 12.44 -27.00
N PHE A 274 -26.55 11.91 -28.18
CA PHE A 274 -25.53 10.86 -28.35
C PHE A 274 -24.16 11.32 -27.82
N LEU A 275 -23.74 12.56 -28.08
CA LEU A 275 -22.49 13.13 -27.56
C LEU A 275 -22.48 13.24 -26.02
N VAL A 276 -23.57 13.75 -25.44
CA VAL A 276 -23.69 13.90 -23.96
C VAL A 276 -23.58 12.56 -23.25
N ILE A 277 -24.30 11.53 -23.72
CA ILE A 277 -24.27 10.18 -23.12
C ILE A 277 -22.89 9.55 -23.22
N SER A 278 -22.12 9.91 -24.22
CA SER A 278 -20.85 9.24 -24.54
C SER A 278 -19.70 9.59 -23.62
N CYS A 279 -19.82 10.56 -22.68
CA CYS A 279 -18.76 10.86 -21.72
C CYS A 279 -18.43 9.64 -20.83
N PRO A 280 -17.19 9.14 -20.78
CA PRO A 280 -16.82 8.02 -19.89
C PRO A 280 -16.57 8.44 -18.43
N CYS A 281 -17.24 9.53 -17.96
CA CYS A 281 -16.97 10.18 -16.67
C CYS A 281 -16.99 9.20 -15.47
N ALA A 282 -17.98 8.30 -15.43
CA ALA A 282 -18.11 7.30 -14.37
C ALA A 282 -16.89 6.38 -14.27
N LEU A 283 -16.30 5.98 -15.41
CA LEU A 283 -15.15 5.09 -15.46
C LEU A 283 -13.86 5.80 -15.04
N VAL A 284 -13.65 6.99 -15.58
CA VAL A 284 -12.42 7.78 -15.35
C VAL A 284 -12.26 8.15 -13.87
N ILE A 285 -13.36 8.28 -13.12
CA ILE A 285 -13.35 8.68 -11.71
C ILE A 285 -13.43 7.48 -10.78
N SER A 286 -14.36 6.55 -11.01
CA SER A 286 -14.64 5.46 -10.05
C SER A 286 -13.53 4.42 -9.97
N VAL A 287 -12.78 4.21 -11.06
CA VAL A 287 -11.71 3.21 -11.08
C VAL A 287 -10.50 3.64 -10.26
N PRO A 288 -9.88 4.82 -10.47
CA PRO A 288 -8.82 5.29 -9.58
C PRO A 288 -9.28 5.38 -8.12
N LEU A 289 -10.51 5.86 -7.88
CA LEU A 289 -11.07 5.94 -6.54
C LEU A 289 -11.17 4.58 -5.85
N GLY A 290 -11.51 3.53 -6.60
CA GLY A 290 -11.52 2.16 -6.11
C GLY A 290 -10.14 1.68 -5.68
N PHE A 291 -9.11 1.92 -6.49
CA PHE A 291 -7.72 1.58 -6.16
C PHE A 291 -7.19 2.39 -4.98
N PHE A 292 -7.44 3.69 -4.93
CA PHE A 292 -7.09 4.51 -3.76
C PHE A 292 -7.76 4.00 -2.48
N GLY A 293 -9.04 3.60 -2.57
CA GLY A 293 -9.72 2.96 -1.46
C GLY A 293 -9.08 1.65 -1.02
N GLY A 294 -8.53 0.87 -1.96
CA GLY A 294 -7.79 -0.37 -1.71
C GLY A 294 -6.45 -0.14 -1.02
N ILE A 295 -5.67 0.82 -1.51
CA ILE A 295 -4.39 1.23 -0.90
C ILE A 295 -4.63 1.73 0.53
N GLY A 296 -5.63 2.62 0.74
CA GLY A 296 -5.97 3.10 2.06
C GLY A 296 -6.49 2.01 3.01
N ALA A 297 -7.19 0.99 2.49
CA ALA A 297 -7.63 -0.15 3.28
C ALA A 297 -6.46 -1.06 3.70
N ALA A 298 -5.45 -1.23 2.85
CA ALA A 298 -4.21 -1.95 3.17
C ALA A 298 -3.38 -1.18 4.21
N SER A 299 -3.25 0.13 4.05
CA SER A 299 -2.54 1.01 5.01
C SER A 299 -3.14 0.92 6.42
N LYS A 300 -4.47 0.86 6.55
CA LYS A 300 -5.16 0.68 7.85
C LYS A 300 -4.75 -0.56 8.63
N ILE A 301 -4.35 -1.60 7.95
CA ILE A 301 -3.85 -2.83 8.59
C ILE A 301 -2.33 -2.86 8.72
N GLY A 302 -1.65 -1.72 8.50
CA GLY A 302 -0.20 -1.62 8.57
C GLY A 302 0.53 -2.20 7.35
N VAL A 303 -0.09 -2.19 6.17
CA VAL A 303 0.53 -2.65 4.92
C VAL A 303 0.56 -1.51 3.91
N LEU A 304 1.74 -1.05 3.54
CA LEU A 304 1.94 -0.02 2.53
C LEU A 304 2.06 -0.66 1.14
N VAL A 305 1.25 -0.19 0.21
CA VAL A 305 1.29 -0.62 -1.20
C VAL A 305 1.69 0.57 -2.07
N LYS A 306 2.82 0.50 -2.75
CA LYS A 306 3.43 1.61 -3.50
C LYS A 306 2.76 1.95 -4.84
N GLY A 307 1.62 1.36 -5.15
CA GLY A 307 0.91 1.67 -6.38
C GLY A 307 -0.30 0.80 -6.66
N SER A 308 -1.22 1.30 -7.48
CA SER A 308 -2.40 0.55 -7.90
C SER A 308 -2.05 -0.67 -8.77
N ASN A 309 -0.95 -0.61 -9.53
CA ASN A 309 -0.42 -1.75 -10.28
C ASN A 309 0.01 -2.89 -9.37
N PHE A 310 0.59 -2.59 -8.21
CA PHE A 310 1.00 -3.61 -7.23
C PHE A 310 -0.20 -4.19 -6.48
N LEU A 311 -1.22 -3.37 -6.20
CA LEU A 311 -2.49 -3.87 -5.65
C LEU A 311 -3.17 -4.83 -6.63
N GLU A 312 -3.12 -4.55 -7.94
CA GLU A 312 -3.60 -5.44 -9.00
C GLU A 312 -2.80 -6.74 -9.03
N ALA A 313 -1.46 -6.65 -8.99
CA ALA A 313 -0.58 -7.81 -8.98
C ALA A 313 -0.79 -8.71 -7.74
N VAL A 314 -0.94 -8.13 -6.54
CA VAL A 314 -1.27 -8.87 -5.30
C VAL A 314 -2.59 -9.62 -5.42
N ALA A 315 -3.60 -9.07 -6.09
CA ALA A 315 -4.86 -9.77 -6.32
C ALA A 315 -4.71 -11.01 -7.22
N GLU A 316 -3.75 -10.98 -8.16
CA GLU A 316 -3.43 -12.06 -9.10
C GLU A 316 -2.36 -13.01 -8.55
N MET A 317 -1.85 -12.79 -7.35
CA MET A 317 -0.79 -13.61 -6.73
C MET A 317 -1.23 -15.06 -6.55
N THR A 318 -0.44 -15.97 -7.10
CA THR A 318 -0.64 -17.43 -7.02
C THR A 318 0.54 -18.15 -6.39
N THR A 319 1.74 -17.58 -6.47
CA THR A 319 2.96 -18.13 -5.89
C THR A 319 3.56 -17.11 -4.93
N ILE A 320 3.98 -17.56 -3.77
CA ILE A 320 4.70 -16.74 -2.80
C ILE A 320 5.99 -17.45 -2.40
N VAL A 321 7.08 -16.71 -2.43
CA VAL A 321 8.42 -17.17 -2.11
C VAL A 321 8.91 -16.39 -0.90
N PHE A 322 9.37 -17.08 0.11
CA PHE A 322 9.87 -16.48 1.35
C PHE A 322 11.37 -16.68 1.47
N ASP A 323 12.08 -15.64 1.89
CA ASP A 323 13.34 -15.87 2.57
C ASP A 323 13.07 -16.54 3.93
N LYS A 324 14.04 -17.27 4.45
CA LYS A 324 13.91 -17.89 5.77
C LYS A 324 14.19 -16.90 6.90
N THR A 325 15.41 -16.36 6.91
CA THR A 325 15.95 -15.60 8.04
C THR A 325 15.33 -14.19 8.11
N GLY A 326 14.90 -13.75 9.31
CA GLY A 326 14.24 -12.46 9.47
C GLY A 326 12.80 -12.39 8.91
N THR A 327 12.41 -13.31 8.02
CA THR A 327 11.09 -13.37 7.37
C THR A 327 10.17 -14.41 8.00
N LEU A 328 10.46 -15.71 7.82
CA LEU A 328 9.71 -16.81 8.47
C LEU A 328 10.20 -17.08 9.87
N THR A 329 11.45 -16.73 10.16
CA THR A 329 12.09 -16.84 11.45
C THR A 329 12.43 -15.46 12.00
N LYS A 330 12.78 -15.39 13.29
CA LYS A 330 13.08 -14.12 13.96
C LYS A 330 14.45 -13.53 13.61
N GLY A 331 15.35 -14.33 13.03
CA GLY A 331 16.77 -13.97 12.88
C GLY A 331 17.53 -14.04 14.20
N GLU A 332 16.91 -14.53 15.27
CA GLU A 332 17.49 -14.69 16.59
C GLU A 332 17.87 -16.15 16.81
N PHE A 333 19.15 -16.38 17.00
CA PHE A 333 19.64 -17.71 17.36
C PHE A 333 19.32 -18.00 18.82
N LYS A 334 18.74 -19.18 19.12
CA LYS A 334 18.46 -19.65 20.48
C LYS A 334 18.96 -21.08 20.69
N ALA A 335 19.40 -21.38 21.88
CA ALA A 335 19.70 -22.75 22.30
C ALA A 335 18.39 -23.53 22.47
N THR A 336 18.02 -24.31 21.41
CA THR A 336 16.73 -25.01 21.34
C THR A 336 16.78 -26.41 21.97
N GLU A 337 17.94 -27.08 21.90
CA GLU A 337 18.12 -28.39 22.50
C GLU A 337 19.46 -28.44 23.26
N MET A 338 19.47 -29.15 24.38
CA MET A 338 20.66 -29.43 25.19
C MET A 338 20.76 -30.95 25.39
N LYS A 339 21.85 -31.54 24.92
CA LYS A 339 22.16 -32.98 25.05
C LYS A 339 23.38 -33.17 25.93
N PRO A 340 23.21 -33.22 27.26
CA PRO A 340 24.32 -33.42 28.19
C PRO A 340 24.81 -34.87 28.13
N ALA A 341 26.13 -35.06 28.26
CA ALA A 341 26.80 -36.34 28.34
C ALA A 341 27.57 -36.45 29.67
N GLY A 342 26.99 -37.14 30.64
CA GLY A 342 27.61 -37.34 31.97
C GLY A 342 27.57 -36.14 32.90
N VAL A 343 26.95 -35.00 32.50
CA VAL A 343 26.81 -33.79 33.35
C VAL A 343 25.35 -33.32 33.35
N SER A 344 25.02 -32.39 34.25
CA SER A 344 23.67 -31.75 34.22
C SER A 344 23.56 -30.75 33.04
N LYS A 345 22.32 -30.46 32.63
CA LYS A 345 22.06 -29.42 31.62
C LYS A 345 22.60 -28.05 32.04
N ASP A 346 22.43 -27.70 33.30
CA ASP A 346 22.92 -26.42 33.85
C ASP A 346 24.45 -26.34 33.80
N LYS A 347 25.15 -27.45 34.10
CA LYS A 347 26.61 -27.50 34.03
C LYS A 347 27.13 -27.42 32.59
N LEU A 348 26.47 -28.11 31.65
CA LEU A 348 26.80 -28.03 30.25
C LEU A 348 26.66 -26.58 29.73
N LEU A 349 25.55 -25.93 30.09
CA LEU A 349 25.27 -24.56 29.65
C LEU A 349 26.21 -23.55 30.29
N GLU A 350 26.53 -23.71 31.60
CA GLU A 350 27.52 -22.89 32.29
C GLU A 350 28.89 -22.94 31.62
N VAL A 351 29.39 -24.15 31.34
CA VAL A 351 30.70 -24.34 30.70
C VAL A 351 30.72 -23.79 29.29
N ALA A 352 29.64 -23.99 28.54
CA ALA A 352 29.51 -23.44 27.19
C ALA A 352 29.49 -21.90 27.20
N ALA A 353 28.74 -21.29 28.13
CA ALA A 353 28.64 -19.84 28.23
C ALA A 353 29.96 -19.19 28.68
N LEU A 354 30.66 -19.80 29.62
CA LEU A 354 32.02 -19.38 30.01
C LEU A 354 33.00 -19.53 28.84
N GLY A 355 32.90 -20.64 28.08
CA GLY A 355 33.71 -20.89 26.88
C GLY A 355 33.53 -19.86 25.79
N GLU A 356 32.33 -19.41 25.57
CA GLU A 356 31.97 -18.42 24.53
C GLU A 356 32.06 -16.95 25.01
N SER A 357 32.45 -16.71 26.26
CA SER A 357 32.43 -15.36 26.88
C SER A 357 33.33 -14.31 26.21
N TYR A 358 34.27 -14.73 25.38
CA TYR A 358 35.16 -13.86 24.58
C TYR A 358 34.89 -13.91 23.09
N SER A 359 33.90 -14.68 22.64
CA SER A 359 33.52 -14.77 21.23
C SER A 359 32.49 -13.68 20.87
N ASN A 360 32.69 -13.01 19.77
CA ASN A 360 31.73 -12.05 19.21
C ASN A 360 30.74 -12.71 18.20
N HIS A 361 30.76 -14.04 18.12
CA HIS A 361 29.89 -14.75 17.18
C HIS A 361 28.43 -14.71 17.67
N PRO A 362 27.40 -14.54 16.78
CA PRO A 362 25.99 -14.52 17.19
C PRO A 362 25.56 -15.77 17.98
N ILE A 363 26.15 -16.93 17.70
CA ILE A 363 25.93 -18.19 18.45
C ILE A 363 26.39 -18.05 19.89
N ALA A 364 27.52 -17.38 20.17
CA ALA A 364 28.02 -17.15 21.50
C ALA A 364 27.04 -16.33 22.34
N GLY A 365 26.51 -15.25 21.73
CA GLY A 365 25.47 -14.43 22.37
C GLY A 365 24.25 -15.24 22.77
N SER A 366 23.77 -16.15 21.94
CA SER A 366 22.60 -17.00 22.23
C SER A 366 22.87 -18.02 23.36
N ILE A 367 24.09 -18.53 23.48
CA ILE A 367 24.47 -19.43 24.57
C ILE A 367 24.55 -18.66 25.89
N ILE A 368 25.12 -17.44 25.86
CA ILE A 368 25.23 -16.57 27.05
C ILE A 368 23.84 -16.13 27.51
N GLU A 369 22.95 -15.75 26.59
CA GLU A 369 21.56 -15.40 26.90
C GLU A 369 20.80 -16.59 27.51
N ALA A 370 20.96 -17.79 26.94
CA ALA A 370 20.35 -18.99 27.51
C ALA A 370 20.83 -19.33 28.91
N TYR A 371 22.09 -19.02 29.22
CA TYR A 371 22.64 -19.20 30.59
C TYR A 371 21.96 -18.25 31.56
N GLY A 372 21.63 -17.00 31.18
CA GLY A 372 20.80 -16.07 31.95
C GLY A 372 21.39 -15.62 33.28
N LYS A 373 22.67 -15.87 33.53
CA LYS A 373 23.40 -15.44 34.74
C LYS A 373 24.61 -14.61 34.32
N GLU A 374 25.09 -13.78 35.25
CA GLU A 374 26.29 -12.99 35.03
C GLU A 374 27.51 -13.90 34.78
N ILE A 375 28.29 -13.59 33.75
CA ILE A 375 29.50 -14.33 33.40
C ILE A 375 30.65 -13.87 34.27
N GLU A 376 31.10 -14.72 35.19
CA GLU A 376 32.27 -14.49 36.00
C GLU A 376 33.56 -14.65 35.17
N ARG A 377 33.97 -13.60 34.48
CA ARG A 377 35.16 -13.61 33.59
C ARG A 377 36.46 -13.95 34.32
N SER A 378 36.53 -13.81 35.66
CA SER A 378 37.66 -14.23 36.50
C SER A 378 37.93 -15.74 36.47
N ARG A 379 36.93 -16.54 36.09
CA ARG A 379 37.04 -18.01 35.98
C ARG A 379 37.60 -18.45 34.63
N VAL A 380 37.89 -17.49 33.73
CA VAL A 380 38.25 -17.78 32.34
C VAL A 380 39.59 -17.15 32.01
N SER A 381 40.51 -17.92 31.41
CA SER A 381 41.80 -17.43 30.90
C SER A 381 42.22 -18.13 29.60
N ASP A 382 43.26 -17.59 28.96
CA ASP A 382 43.91 -18.16 27.78
C ASP A 382 42.93 -18.53 26.62
N ALA A 383 42.00 -17.61 26.31
CA ALA A 383 41.04 -17.79 25.24
C ALA A 383 41.72 -17.68 23.86
N VAL A 384 41.60 -18.74 23.05
CA VAL A 384 42.10 -18.79 21.67
C VAL A 384 40.98 -19.19 20.75
N GLU A 385 40.62 -18.30 19.84
CA GLU A 385 39.66 -18.62 18.77
C GLU A 385 40.36 -19.40 17.63
N ILE A 386 39.83 -20.56 17.28
CA ILE A 386 40.33 -21.41 16.21
C ILE A 386 39.38 -21.22 14.99
N ALA A 387 39.82 -20.43 14.04
CA ALA A 387 39.00 -20.06 12.87
C ALA A 387 38.35 -21.29 12.20
N GLY A 388 37.02 -21.24 12.01
CA GLY A 388 36.20 -22.29 11.43
C GLY A 388 36.03 -23.55 12.30
N HIS A 389 36.44 -23.53 13.56
CA HIS A 389 36.35 -24.69 14.46
C HIS A 389 35.60 -24.33 15.78
N GLY A 390 35.90 -23.20 16.40
CA GLY A 390 35.37 -22.78 17.71
C GLY A 390 36.42 -22.18 18.62
N VAL A 391 36.22 -22.25 19.92
CA VAL A 391 37.06 -21.62 20.93
C VAL A 391 37.73 -22.69 21.82
N GLN A 392 39.00 -22.46 22.15
CA GLN A 392 39.76 -23.18 23.17
C GLN A 392 40.06 -22.20 24.31
N ILE A 393 39.80 -22.59 25.53
CA ILE A 393 39.82 -21.67 26.66
C ILE A 393 40.01 -22.44 28.00
N LEU A 394 40.69 -21.86 28.98
CA LEU A 394 40.74 -22.40 30.33
C LEU A 394 39.53 -21.90 31.14
N VAL A 395 38.69 -22.82 31.60
CA VAL A 395 37.56 -22.56 32.50
C VAL A 395 37.87 -23.23 33.86
N ASP A 396 37.94 -22.43 34.90
CA ASP A 396 38.36 -22.89 36.24
C ASP A 396 39.69 -23.68 36.24
N GLY A 397 40.62 -23.31 35.37
CA GLY A 397 41.90 -23.98 35.20
C GLY A 397 41.85 -25.29 34.37
N VAL A 398 40.69 -25.66 33.84
CA VAL A 398 40.50 -26.85 33.01
C VAL A 398 40.40 -26.45 31.54
N MET A 399 41.18 -27.08 30.68
CA MET A 399 41.14 -26.81 29.23
C MET A 399 39.80 -27.22 28.66
N THR A 400 39.07 -26.23 28.11
CA THR A 400 37.71 -26.36 27.61
C THR A 400 37.68 -26.04 26.12
N TYR A 401 36.93 -26.81 25.37
CA TYR A 401 36.74 -26.68 23.93
C TYR A 401 35.24 -26.51 23.64
N VAL A 402 34.89 -25.41 22.98
CA VAL A 402 33.51 -25.13 22.56
C VAL A 402 33.51 -24.86 21.06
N GLY A 403 32.80 -25.66 20.28
CA GLY A 403 32.81 -25.48 18.84
C GLY A 403 32.16 -26.63 18.05
N ASN A 404 32.52 -26.73 16.78
CA ASN A 404 31.93 -27.71 15.88
C ASN A 404 32.63 -29.11 15.99
N GLU A 405 32.11 -30.07 15.24
CA GLU A 405 32.62 -31.43 15.14
C GLU A 405 34.12 -31.51 14.76
N LYS A 406 34.59 -30.57 13.90
CA LYS A 406 36.00 -30.53 13.48
C LYS A 406 36.91 -30.20 14.69
N LEU A 407 36.45 -29.38 15.62
CA LEU A 407 37.21 -29.07 16.87
C LEU A 407 37.36 -30.33 17.72
N MET A 408 36.27 -31.06 17.95
CA MET A 408 36.32 -32.32 18.72
C MET A 408 37.26 -33.34 18.11
N LYS A 409 37.20 -33.53 16.80
CA LYS A 409 38.12 -34.41 16.07
C LYS A 409 39.58 -33.96 16.18
N LYS A 410 39.86 -32.67 16.05
CA LYS A 410 41.20 -32.09 16.15
C LYS A 410 41.81 -32.31 17.51
N GLN A 411 40.99 -32.26 18.56
CA GLN A 411 41.42 -32.45 19.95
C GLN A 411 41.32 -33.91 20.42
N SER A 412 40.96 -34.83 19.52
CA SER A 412 40.78 -36.26 19.79
C SER A 412 39.80 -36.58 20.93
N ILE A 413 38.77 -35.71 21.06
CA ILE A 413 37.68 -35.91 22.02
C ILE A 413 36.64 -36.82 21.40
N ALA A 414 36.36 -37.96 22.04
CA ALA A 414 35.28 -38.85 21.61
C ALA A 414 33.92 -38.16 21.90
N TYR A 415 33.11 -37.93 20.88
CA TYR A 415 31.83 -37.28 21.00
C TYR A 415 30.72 -38.09 20.36
N GLU A 416 29.48 -37.86 20.77
CA GLU A 416 28.31 -38.44 20.14
C GLU A 416 27.79 -37.47 19.03
N PRO A 417 27.71 -37.91 17.78
CA PRO A 417 27.15 -37.08 16.71
C PRO A 417 25.70 -36.67 17.02
N CYS A 418 25.44 -35.38 16.93
CA CYS A 418 24.09 -34.84 17.11
C CYS A 418 23.42 -34.60 15.76
N GLU A 419 22.35 -35.33 15.48
CA GLU A 419 21.59 -35.24 14.22
C GLU A 419 20.43 -34.26 14.27
N SER A 420 20.44 -33.26 15.14
CA SER A 420 19.37 -32.26 15.25
C SER A 420 19.42 -31.21 14.12
N ALA A 421 18.29 -30.62 13.81
CA ALA A 421 18.16 -29.55 12.84
C ALA A 421 18.61 -28.23 13.49
N GLY A 422 19.83 -27.77 13.17
CA GLY A 422 20.42 -26.54 13.71
C GLY A 422 21.93 -26.58 13.69
N THR A 423 22.55 -25.50 14.16
CA THR A 423 24.01 -25.47 14.37
C THR A 423 24.33 -26.17 15.68
N VAL A 424 25.08 -27.23 15.62
CA VAL A 424 25.47 -27.99 16.80
C VAL A 424 26.80 -27.47 17.33
N VAL A 425 26.80 -27.06 18.58
CA VAL A 425 27.97 -26.65 19.37
C VAL A 425 28.29 -27.77 20.34
N TYR A 426 29.45 -28.40 20.18
CA TYR A 426 29.96 -29.45 21.05
C TYR A 426 30.80 -28.82 22.13
N VAL A 427 30.69 -29.35 23.36
CA VAL A 427 31.45 -28.91 24.52
C VAL A 427 32.26 -30.08 25.09
N GLY A 428 33.57 -29.87 25.24
CA GLY A 428 34.46 -30.83 25.85
C GLY A 428 35.41 -30.18 26.84
N GLN A 429 35.77 -30.90 27.87
CA GLN A 429 36.84 -30.52 28.81
C GLN A 429 37.91 -31.57 28.83
N GLU A 430 39.18 -31.15 28.61
CA GLU A 430 40.32 -32.08 28.39
C GLU A 430 39.98 -33.13 27.31
N GLN A 431 39.86 -34.41 27.72
CA GLN A 431 39.47 -35.52 26.83
C GLN A 431 38.02 -35.99 27.06
N THR A 432 37.25 -35.27 27.90
CA THR A 432 35.89 -35.65 28.28
C THR A 432 34.88 -34.84 27.50
N PHE A 433 33.97 -35.50 26.77
CA PHE A 433 32.83 -34.90 26.11
C PHE A 433 31.74 -34.57 27.16
N LEU A 434 31.34 -33.32 27.25
CA LEU A 434 30.30 -32.86 28.18
C LEU A 434 28.90 -32.83 27.58
N GLY A 435 28.81 -32.71 26.24
CA GLY A 435 27.54 -32.67 25.58
C GLY A 435 27.52 -31.73 24.37
N ALA A 436 26.34 -31.59 23.79
CA ALA A 436 26.10 -30.73 22.63
C ALA A 436 24.91 -29.78 22.88
N LEU A 437 25.05 -28.57 22.38
CA LEU A 437 23.98 -27.56 22.31
C LEU A 437 23.55 -27.41 20.87
N VAL A 438 22.26 -27.39 20.61
CA VAL A 438 21.69 -27.11 19.28
C VAL A 438 21.18 -25.69 19.25
N ILE A 439 21.75 -24.90 18.39
CA ILE A 439 21.39 -23.50 18.18
C ILE A 439 20.60 -23.41 16.89
N SER A 440 19.38 -22.89 16.97
CA SER A 440 18.50 -22.72 15.82
C SER A 440 17.88 -21.34 15.82
N ASP A 441 17.63 -20.84 14.63
CA ASP A 441 16.80 -19.66 14.45
C ASP A 441 15.32 -20.05 14.70
N THR A 442 14.61 -19.26 15.48
CA THR A 442 13.24 -19.60 15.91
C THR A 442 12.20 -19.13 14.89
N VAL A 443 11.26 -20.00 14.52
CA VAL A 443 10.13 -19.66 13.66
C VAL A 443 9.29 -18.56 14.33
N LYS A 444 8.86 -17.54 13.55
CA LYS A 444 7.99 -16.48 14.04
C LYS A 444 6.65 -17.05 14.51
N GLN A 445 6.15 -16.53 15.62
CA GLN A 445 4.82 -16.88 16.11
C GLN A 445 3.76 -16.49 15.05
N GLY A 446 2.92 -17.43 14.64
CA GLY A 446 1.89 -17.20 13.61
C GLY A 446 2.35 -17.47 12.17
N ALA A 447 3.62 -17.86 11.91
CA ALA A 447 4.07 -18.17 10.56
C ALA A 447 3.28 -19.33 9.91
N ALA A 448 3.06 -20.41 10.64
CA ALA A 448 2.24 -21.53 10.15
C ALA A 448 0.79 -21.11 9.87
N GLU A 449 0.20 -20.25 10.73
CA GLU A 449 -1.13 -19.68 10.51
C GLU A 449 -1.16 -18.80 9.24
N ALA A 450 -0.12 -17.99 9.02
CA ALA A 450 0.01 -17.15 7.85
C ALA A 450 0.02 -17.97 6.55
N ILE A 451 0.84 -19.02 6.49
CA ILE A 451 0.89 -19.93 5.34
C ILE A 451 -0.47 -20.58 5.08
N HIS A 452 -1.13 -21.07 6.15
CA HIS A 452 -2.46 -21.64 6.03
C HIS A 452 -3.49 -20.63 5.50
N LYS A 453 -3.49 -19.39 6.02
CA LYS A 453 -4.38 -18.31 5.53
C LYS A 453 -4.12 -17.98 4.07
N MET A 454 -2.85 -17.91 3.65
CA MET A 454 -2.51 -17.64 2.24
C MET A 454 -3.02 -18.73 1.30
N LYS A 455 -2.88 -20.00 1.67
CA LYS A 455 -3.47 -21.11 0.90
C LYS A 455 -5.00 -21.01 0.82
N ASN A 456 -5.66 -20.66 1.91
CA ASN A 456 -7.11 -20.48 1.95
C ASN A 456 -7.61 -19.31 1.07
N VAL A 457 -6.85 -18.25 0.95
CA VAL A 457 -7.18 -17.16 0.02
C VAL A 457 -6.77 -17.44 -1.43
N GLY A 458 -6.28 -18.65 -1.74
CA GLY A 458 -6.03 -19.13 -3.10
C GLY A 458 -4.63 -18.88 -3.63
N VAL A 459 -3.64 -18.70 -2.76
CA VAL A 459 -2.23 -18.89 -3.11
C VAL A 459 -2.00 -20.38 -3.33
N LYS A 460 -1.49 -20.74 -4.51
CA LYS A 460 -1.35 -22.14 -4.92
C LYS A 460 -0.05 -22.77 -4.44
N LYS A 461 1.00 -21.96 -4.31
CA LYS A 461 2.36 -22.44 -4.02
C LYS A 461 3.05 -21.51 -3.03
N CYS A 462 3.53 -22.06 -1.91
CA CYS A 462 4.35 -21.40 -0.91
C CYS A 462 5.74 -22.04 -0.92
N VAL A 463 6.76 -21.25 -1.24
CA VAL A 463 8.15 -21.71 -1.42
C VAL A 463 9.04 -21.02 -0.41
N MET A 464 10.09 -21.69 0.07
CA MET A 464 11.14 -21.07 0.89
C MET A 464 12.49 -21.17 0.18
N LEU A 465 13.22 -20.05 0.15
CA LEU A 465 14.62 -20.01 -0.28
C LEU A 465 15.50 -19.74 0.94
N THR A 466 16.62 -20.46 1.06
CA THR A 466 17.54 -20.27 2.18
C THR A 466 18.97 -20.70 1.84
N GLY A 467 19.96 -20.05 2.46
CA GLY A 467 21.36 -20.47 2.44
C GLY A 467 21.68 -21.60 3.44
N ASP A 468 20.72 -22.01 4.28
CA ASP A 468 20.91 -23.07 5.25
C ASP A 468 21.07 -24.44 4.61
N ARG A 469 21.61 -25.37 5.41
CA ARG A 469 21.72 -26.79 5.00
C ARG A 469 20.36 -27.40 4.75
N GLU A 470 20.29 -28.29 3.78
CA GLU A 470 19.04 -28.94 3.34
C GLU A 470 18.22 -29.56 4.50
N LYS A 471 18.90 -30.19 5.48
CA LYS A 471 18.24 -30.80 6.65
C LYS A 471 17.50 -29.78 7.51
N THR A 472 18.13 -28.64 7.78
CA THR A 472 17.53 -27.54 8.58
C THR A 472 16.38 -26.89 7.80
N ALA A 473 16.57 -26.64 6.53
CA ALA A 473 15.57 -26.05 5.65
C ALA A 473 14.31 -26.93 5.55
N LYS A 474 14.48 -28.24 5.36
CA LYS A 474 13.36 -29.19 5.33
C LYS A 474 12.58 -29.24 6.64
N HIS A 475 13.27 -29.21 7.78
CA HIS A 475 12.59 -29.17 9.08
C HIS A 475 11.66 -27.98 9.23
N VAL A 476 12.11 -26.78 8.88
CA VAL A 476 11.28 -25.56 8.89
C VAL A 476 10.15 -25.64 7.88
N ALA A 477 10.43 -26.16 6.67
CA ALA A 477 9.41 -26.31 5.63
C ALA A 477 8.29 -27.28 6.04
N ASP A 478 8.63 -28.38 6.68
CA ASP A 478 7.67 -29.37 7.19
C ASP A 478 6.83 -28.81 8.34
N GLU A 479 7.47 -28.08 9.28
CA GLU A 479 6.79 -27.39 10.37
C GLU A 479 5.75 -26.38 9.86
N LEU A 480 6.13 -25.59 8.85
CA LEU A 480 5.28 -24.56 8.25
C LEU A 480 4.35 -25.09 7.15
N LYS A 481 4.47 -26.37 6.75
CA LYS A 481 3.73 -27.01 5.65
C LYS A 481 3.87 -26.25 4.33
N LEU A 482 5.10 -25.87 4.00
CA LEU A 482 5.43 -25.26 2.72
C LEU A 482 5.34 -26.31 1.59
N ASP A 483 5.16 -25.84 0.36
CA ASP A 483 5.00 -26.74 -0.79
C ASP A 483 6.36 -27.11 -1.41
N GLU A 484 7.37 -26.22 -1.28
CA GLU A 484 8.69 -26.40 -1.86
C GLU A 484 9.74 -25.66 -1.03
N VAL A 485 10.96 -26.18 -1.02
CA VAL A 485 12.11 -25.56 -0.35
C VAL A 485 13.37 -25.73 -1.18
N HIS A 486 14.13 -24.66 -1.36
CA HIS A 486 15.45 -24.66 -1.97
C HIS A 486 16.46 -24.20 -0.92
N ALA A 487 17.43 -25.06 -0.64
CA ALA A 487 18.43 -24.88 0.40
C ALA A 487 19.83 -24.67 -0.19
N GLU A 488 20.78 -24.29 0.66
CA GLU A 488 22.19 -24.11 0.32
C GLU A 488 22.46 -23.08 -0.80
N LEU A 489 21.55 -22.07 -0.91
CA LEU A 489 21.61 -21.04 -1.94
C LEU A 489 22.55 -19.89 -1.53
N LEU A 490 23.38 -19.47 -2.47
CA LEU A 490 24.06 -18.18 -2.40
C LEU A 490 23.11 -17.04 -2.82
N PRO A 491 23.40 -15.78 -2.50
CA PRO A 491 22.53 -14.66 -2.88
C PRO A 491 22.18 -14.58 -4.37
N GLY A 492 23.13 -14.92 -5.25
CA GLY A 492 22.89 -15.00 -6.71
C GLY A 492 21.96 -16.13 -7.09
N ASP A 493 22.11 -17.30 -6.45
CA ASP A 493 21.29 -18.48 -6.74
C ASP A 493 19.82 -18.24 -6.40
N LYS A 494 19.53 -17.41 -5.37
CA LYS A 494 18.14 -17.02 -5.02
C LYS A 494 17.45 -16.29 -6.17
N VAL A 495 18.17 -15.41 -6.87
CA VAL A 495 17.64 -14.70 -8.05
C VAL A 495 17.33 -15.69 -9.17
N ASP A 496 18.26 -16.62 -9.44
CA ASP A 496 18.09 -17.63 -10.49
C ASP A 496 16.90 -18.56 -10.20
N GLU A 497 16.68 -18.95 -8.94
CA GLU A 497 15.52 -19.76 -8.54
C GLU A 497 14.21 -19.00 -8.73
N VAL A 498 14.16 -17.71 -8.35
CA VAL A 498 12.99 -16.86 -8.59
C VAL A 498 12.74 -16.71 -10.10
N GLU A 499 13.78 -16.56 -10.95
CA GLU A 499 13.61 -16.50 -12.40
C GLU A 499 13.07 -17.80 -12.99
N LYS A 500 13.48 -18.95 -12.48
CA LYS A 500 12.91 -20.25 -12.88
C LYS A 500 11.43 -20.33 -12.53
N LEU A 501 11.05 -19.90 -11.31
CA LEU A 501 9.66 -19.89 -10.87
C LEU A 501 8.81 -18.90 -11.70
N LEU A 502 9.35 -17.71 -12.03
CA LEU A 502 8.70 -16.73 -12.90
C LEU A 502 8.47 -17.29 -14.32
N SER A 503 9.48 -17.99 -14.86
CA SER A 503 9.40 -18.59 -16.20
C SER A 503 8.38 -19.73 -16.30
N ALA A 504 8.06 -20.37 -15.18
CA ALA A 504 7.06 -21.45 -15.10
C ALA A 504 5.62 -20.95 -14.91
N GLN A 505 5.42 -19.63 -14.73
CA GLN A 505 4.08 -19.04 -14.53
C GLN A 505 3.25 -19.05 -15.83
N LYS A 506 1.94 -19.11 -15.63
CA LYS A 506 0.97 -18.91 -16.71
C LYS A 506 0.54 -17.44 -16.79
N ASP A 507 0.01 -17.07 -17.95
CA ASP A 507 -0.57 -15.74 -18.11
C ASP A 507 -1.63 -15.45 -17.02
N GLY A 508 -1.48 -14.30 -16.35
CA GLY A 508 -2.37 -13.88 -15.25
C GLY A 508 -2.00 -14.45 -13.88
N GLU A 509 -0.93 -15.23 -13.75
CA GLU A 509 -0.34 -15.63 -12.48
C GLU A 509 0.75 -14.62 -12.07
N ARG A 510 0.94 -14.40 -10.76
CA ARG A 510 1.96 -13.52 -10.20
C ARG A 510 2.70 -14.18 -9.06
N LEU A 511 4.00 -13.90 -9.00
CA LEU A 511 4.91 -14.35 -7.95
C LEU A 511 5.27 -13.17 -7.05
N ALA A 512 5.05 -13.34 -5.74
CA ALA A 512 5.58 -12.45 -4.74
C ALA A 512 6.81 -13.06 -4.07
N PHE A 513 7.82 -12.23 -3.80
CA PHE A 513 8.95 -12.57 -2.94
C PHE A 513 8.85 -11.76 -1.66
N VAL A 514 9.05 -12.42 -0.51
CA VAL A 514 9.01 -11.81 0.83
C VAL A 514 10.38 -11.96 1.46
N GLY A 515 10.99 -10.85 1.86
CA GLY A 515 12.32 -10.81 2.48
C GLY A 515 12.48 -9.64 3.44
N ASP A 516 13.57 -9.63 4.21
CA ASP A 516 13.93 -8.55 5.14
C ASP A 516 14.63 -7.36 4.46
N GLY A 517 15.06 -7.53 3.23
CA GLY A 517 15.41 -6.50 2.27
C GLY A 517 16.87 -6.09 2.20
N ILE A 518 17.71 -6.29 3.19
CA ILE A 518 19.11 -5.83 3.10
C ILE A 518 19.90 -6.71 2.11
N ASN A 519 19.78 -8.03 2.25
CA ASN A 519 20.47 -9.00 1.40
C ASN A 519 19.64 -9.42 0.19
N ASP A 520 18.34 -9.24 0.23
CA ASP A 520 17.38 -9.75 -0.74
C ASP A 520 16.88 -8.67 -1.72
N ALA A 521 17.38 -7.42 -1.66
CA ALA A 521 16.99 -6.33 -2.55
C ALA A 521 17.01 -6.71 -4.06
N PRO A 522 18.01 -7.45 -4.57
CA PRO A 522 17.99 -7.91 -5.96
C PRO A 522 16.82 -8.85 -6.26
N VAL A 523 16.47 -9.73 -5.32
CA VAL A 523 15.37 -10.70 -5.47
C VAL A 523 14.02 -10.02 -5.37
N LEU A 524 13.86 -9.07 -4.41
CA LEU A 524 12.66 -8.23 -4.26
C LEU A 524 12.34 -7.47 -5.55
N THR A 525 13.37 -6.86 -6.16
CA THR A 525 13.20 -6.10 -7.40
C THR A 525 12.91 -7.00 -8.61
N ARG A 526 13.37 -8.25 -8.58
CA ARG A 526 13.20 -9.19 -9.71
C ARG A 526 11.84 -9.88 -9.74
N ALA A 527 11.21 -10.08 -8.59
CA ALA A 527 9.88 -10.68 -8.49
C ALA A 527 8.79 -9.79 -9.16
N ASP A 528 7.62 -10.36 -9.47
CA ASP A 528 6.47 -9.56 -9.91
C ASP A 528 6.00 -8.60 -8.80
N ILE A 529 6.20 -9.00 -7.54
CA ILE A 529 5.85 -8.23 -6.34
C ILE A 529 6.92 -8.47 -5.29
N GLY A 530 7.68 -7.43 -4.96
CA GLY A 530 8.58 -7.44 -3.80
C GLY A 530 7.83 -7.04 -2.53
N ILE A 531 7.83 -7.88 -1.50
CA ILE A 531 7.23 -7.60 -0.19
C ILE A 531 8.36 -7.54 0.84
N ALA A 532 8.58 -6.36 1.41
CA ALA A 532 9.57 -6.19 2.47
C ALA A 532 8.93 -6.33 3.85
N MET A 533 9.71 -6.95 4.75
CA MET A 533 9.48 -6.89 6.19
C MET A 533 9.96 -5.51 6.64
N GLY A 534 9.06 -4.72 7.25
CA GLY A 534 9.29 -3.32 7.57
C GLY A 534 9.81 -3.10 8.98
N SER A 535 10.53 -4.10 9.58
CA SER A 535 11.16 -3.87 10.89
C SER A 535 11.99 -2.59 10.81
N LEU A 536 11.69 -1.71 11.68
CA LEU A 536 12.15 -0.37 11.94
C LEU A 536 13.65 -0.17 11.67
N GLY A 537 14.09 -0.09 10.40
CA GLY A 537 15.50 0.18 10.15
C GLY A 537 16.07 -0.10 8.76
N SER A 538 15.41 -0.83 7.88
CA SER A 538 15.95 -1.10 6.54
C SER A 538 15.35 -0.18 5.48
N ASP A 539 15.87 1.05 5.39
CA ASP A 539 15.51 1.99 4.32
C ASP A 539 15.69 1.38 2.93
N ALA A 540 16.74 0.59 2.74
CA ALA A 540 17.02 -0.11 1.48
C ALA A 540 15.95 -1.14 1.12
N ALA A 541 15.38 -1.85 2.10
CA ALA A 541 14.28 -2.78 1.89
C ALA A 541 12.99 -2.06 1.50
N ILE A 542 12.69 -0.99 2.25
CA ILE A 542 11.53 -0.15 1.95
C ILE A 542 11.64 0.40 0.53
N GLU A 543 12.81 0.86 0.09
CA GLU A 543 13.01 1.41 -1.25
C GLU A 543 12.84 0.36 -2.35
N ALA A 544 13.41 -0.83 -2.16
CA ALA A 544 13.41 -1.91 -3.16
C ALA A 544 12.06 -2.62 -3.32
N ALA A 545 11.23 -2.66 -2.28
CA ALA A 545 9.98 -3.40 -2.27
C ALA A 545 8.82 -2.61 -2.90
N ASP A 546 7.79 -3.32 -3.34
CA ASP A 546 6.53 -2.80 -3.88
C ASP A 546 5.42 -2.74 -2.80
N VAL A 547 5.54 -3.60 -1.80
CA VAL A 547 4.65 -3.72 -0.64
C VAL A 547 5.52 -3.82 0.62
N VAL A 548 5.16 -3.11 1.69
CA VAL A 548 5.89 -3.11 2.96
C VAL A 548 4.95 -3.49 4.10
N LEU A 549 5.35 -4.47 4.91
CA LEU A 549 4.66 -4.87 6.15
C LEU A 549 5.28 -4.09 7.30
N MET A 550 4.56 -3.14 7.89
CA MET A 550 5.11 -2.19 8.88
C MET A 550 5.46 -2.80 10.23
N ASP A 551 4.89 -3.95 10.57
CA ASP A 551 5.05 -4.64 11.86
C ASP A 551 5.59 -6.07 11.74
N ASP A 552 6.13 -6.42 10.58
CA ASP A 552 6.67 -7.76 10.27
C ASP A 552 5.68 -8.93 10.42
N ASP A 553 4.38 -8.64 10.50
CA ASP A 553 3.36 -9.67 10.58
C ASP A 553 2.98 -10.22 9.20
N ILE A 554 3.55 -11.37 8.85
CA ILE A 554 3.29 -12.04 7.56
C ILE A 554 1.82 -12.51 7.38
N ARG A 555 1.01 -12.57 8.46
CA ARG A 555 -0.44 -12.89 8.38
C ARG A 555 -1.20 -11.82 7.60
N LYS A 556 -0.69 -10.59 7.58
CA LYS A 556 -1.28 -9.45 6.86
C LYS A 556 -1.21 -9.58 5.35
N ILE A 557 -0.30 -10.40 4.82
CA ILE A 557 -0.23 -10.70 3.37
C ILE A 557 -1.55 -11.29 2.89
N ALA A 558 -2.10 -12.28 3.60
CA ALA A 558 -3.39 -12.89 3.24
C ALA A 558 -4.53 -11.86 3.26
N SER A 559 -4.55 -10.96 4.25
CA SER A 559 -5.52 -9.86 4.34
C SER A 559 -5.38 -8.88 3.17
N THR A 560 -4.14 -8.57 2.77
CA THR A 560 -3.85 -7.70 1.63
C THR A 560 -4.33 -8.32 0.32
N VAL A 561 -4.17 -9.63 0.13
CA VAL A 561 -4.74 -10.37 -1.02
C VAL A 561 -6.27 -10.23 -1.07
N LEU A 562 -6.95 -10.38 0.06
CA LEU A 562 -8.41 -10.22 0.12
C LEU A 562 -8.86 -8.80 -0.20
N ILE A 563 -8.18 -7.78 0.35
CA ILE A 563 -8.44 -6.36 0.05
C ILE A 563 -8.23 -6.10 -1.44
N SER A 564 -7.13 -6.56 -2.02
CA SER A 564 -6.79 -6.40 -3.43
C SER A 564 -7.84 -7.04 -4.34
N ARG A 565 -8.25 -8.28 -4.07
CA ARG A 565 -9.30 -8.98 -4.84
C ARG A 565 -10.67 -8.31 -4.72
N LYS A 566 -11.01 -7.82 -3.53
CA LYS A 566 -12.24 -7.05 -3.32
C LYS A 566 -12.22 -5.75 -4.12
N THR A 567 -11.09 -5.02 -4.12
CA THR A 567 -10.87 -3.80 -4.89
C THR A 567 -11.09 -4.05 -6.38
N LEU A 568 -10.41 -5.04 -6.94
CA LEU A 568 -10.58 -5.40 -8.36
C LEU A 568 -12.01 -5.82 -8.71
N ARG A 569 -12.69 -6.57 -7.83
CA ARG A 569 -14.08 -6.95 -8.02
C ARG A 569 -14.99 -5.73 -8.11
N ILE A 570 -14.83 -4.76 -7.20
CA ILE A 570 -15.61 -3.51 -7.19
C ILE A 570 -15.30 -2.68 -8.43
N VAL A 571 -14.04 -2.56 -8.81
CA VAL A 571 -13.61 -1.87 -10.04
C VAL A 571 -14.26 -2.52 -11.28
N LYS A 572 -14.19 -3.84 -11.40
CA LYS A 572 -14.85 -4.58 -12.51
C LYS A 572 -16.37 -4.39 -12.51
N GLN A 573 -17.02 -4.41 -11.33
CA GLN A 573 -18.45 -4.10 -11.22
C GLN A 573 -18.78 -2.71 -11.76
N ASN A 574 -18.01 -1.69 -11.39
CA ASN A 574 -18.22 -0.33 -11.86
C ASN A 574 -18.06 -0.21 -13.38
N ILE A 575 -17.03 -0.88 -13.94
CA ILE A 575 -16.79 -0.89 -15.39
C ILE A 575 -17.97 -1.52 -16.11
N VAL A 576 -18.39 -2.72 -15.72
CA VAL A 576 -19.49 -3.44 -16.38
C VAL A 576 -20.79 -2.67 -16.24
N PHE A 577 -21.10 -2.16 -15.05
CA PHE A 577 -22.31 -1.38 -14.79
C PHE A 577 -22.35 -0.10 -15.63
N ALA A 578 -21.27 0.69 -15.63
CA ALA A 578 -21.21 1.93 -16.39
C ALA A 578 -21.32 1.69 -17.90
N LEU A 579 -20.62 0.68 -18.43
CA LEU A 579 -20.70 0.35 -19.86
C LEU A 579 -22.07 -0.19 -20.27
N ALA A 580 -22.71 -1.02 -19.44
CA ALA A 580 -24.04 -1.58 -19.72
C ALA A 580 -25.11 -0.48 -19.76
N VAL A 581 -25.15 0.40 -18.75
CA VAL A 581 -26.10 1.52 -18.73
C VAL A 581 -25.87 2.45 -19.91
N LYS A 582 -24.59 2.79 -20.21
CA LYS A 582 -24.26 3.62 -21.37
C LYS A 582 -24.73 3.00 -22.70
N ALA A 583 -24.49 1.72 -22.89
CA ALA A 583 -24.93 1.04 -24.11
C ALA A 583 -26.46 1.13 -24.29
N VAL A 584 -27.21 0.94 -23.21
CA VAL A 584 -28.70 1.05 -23.27
C VAL A 584 -29.13 2.49 -23.56
N VAL A 585 -28.58 3.50 -22.87
CA VAL A 585 -28.98 4.90 -23.03
C VAL A 585 -28.55 5.45 -24.39
N LEU A 586 -27.37 5.05 -24.91
CA LEU A 586 -26.93 5.38 -26.25
C LEU A 586 -27.90 4.83 -27.32
N LEU A 587 -28.35 3.59 -27.16
CA LEU A 587 -29.30 2.97 -28.06
C LEU A 587 -30.64 3.73 -28.02
N LEU A 588 -31.17 4.02 -26.83
CA LEU A 588 -32.41 4.79 -26.67
C LEU A 588 -32.32 6.21 -27.26
N GLY A 589 -31.16 6.87 -27.07
CA GLY A 589 -30.91 8.20 -27.66
C GLY A 589 -30.82 8.17 -29.17
N ALA A 590 -30.16 7.15 -29.76
CA ALA A 590 -30.06 7.00 -31.23
C ALA A 590 -31.44 6.72 -31.90
N ILE A 591 -32.33 5.99 -31.22
CA ILE A 591 -33.70 5.72 -31.69
C ILE A 591 -34.60 6.94 -31.50
N GLY A 592 -34.19 7.94 -30.68
CA GLY A 592 -34.97 9.15 -30.40
C GLY A 592 -36.02 8.97 -29.30
N VAL A 593 -35.90 7.92 -28.46
CA VAL A 593 -36.78 7.65 -27.31
C VAL A 593 -36.31 8.44 -26.09
N ALA A 594 -34.99 8.54 -25.86
CA ALA A 594 -34.41 9.29 -24.74
C ALA A 594 -34.25 10.77 -25.10
N ASN A 595 -34.64 11.65 -24.19
CA ASN A 595 -34.35 13.08 -24.26
C ASN A 595 -33.01 13.44 -23.63
N MET A 596 -32.56 14.69 -23.79
CA MET A 596 -31.27 15.16 -23.29
C MET A 596 -31.18 15.18 -21.77
N TRP A 597 -32.28 15.39 -21.07
CA TRP A 597 -32.36 15.37 -19.61
C TRP A 597 -32.11 13.99 -19.03
N GLU A 598 -32.81 13.00 -19.60
CA GLU A 598 -32.68 11.60 -19.22
C GLU A 598 -31.25 11.11 -19.42
N ALA A 599 -30.65 11.55 -20.53
CA ALA A 599 -29.29 11.25 -20.90
C ALA A 599 -28.27 11.73 -19.82
N VAL A 600 -28.36 13.01 -19.43
CA VAL A 600 -27.48 13.61 -18.42
C VAL A 600 -27.76 13.02 -17.04
N PHE A 601 -29.02 12.84 -16.68
CA PHE A 601 -29.40 12.26 -15.41
C PHE A 601 -28.87 10.83 -15.26
N ALA A 602 -28.95 10.03 -16.31
CA ALA A 602 -28.39 8.68 -16.33
C ALA A 602 -26.86 8.70 -16.16
N ASP A 603 -26.14 9.57 -16.87
CA ASP A 603 -24.67 9.65 -16.79
C ASP A 603 -24.18 10.09 -15.39
N VAL A 604 -24.79 11.15 -14.85
CA VAL A 604 -24.48 11.63 -13.50
C VAL A 604 -24.87 10.59 -12.45
N GLY A 605 -26.05 9.96 -12.59
CA GLY A 605 -26.53 8.91 -11.68
C GLY A 605 -25.61 7.70 -11.63
N VAL A 606 -25.15 7.23 -12.80
CA VAL A 606 -24.17 6.13 -12.91
C VAL A 606 -22.86 6.50 -12.25
N SER A 607 -22.37 7.73 -12.47
CA SER A 607 -21.14 8.23 -11.86
C SER A 607 -21.24 8.24 -10.33
N VAL A 608 -22.34 8.75 -9.78
CA VAL A 608 -22.59 8.78 -8.31
C VAL A 608 -22.65 7.36 -7.76
N LEU A 609 -23.39 6.44 -8.39
CA LEU A 609 -23.50 5.06 -7.94
C LEU A 609 -22.14 4.33 -7.98
N ALA A 610 -21.35 4.54 -9.03
CA ALA A 610 -20.02 3.97 -9.17
C ALA A 610 -19.05 4.49 -8.12
N ILE A 611 -19.10 5.79 -7.77
CA ILE A 611 -18.32 6.40 -6.68
C ILE A 611 -18.73 5.78 -5.33
N LEU A 612 -20.03 5.70 -5.04
CA LEU A 612 -20.52 5.10 -3.81
C LEU A 612 -20.12 3.63 -3.68
N ASN A 613 -20.14 2.88 -4.80
CA ASN A 613 -19.67 1.50 -4.83
C ASN A 613 -18.16 1.41 -4.55
N SER A 614 -17.35 2.33 -5.12
CA SER A 614 -15.90 2.39 -4.86
C SER A 614 -15.59 2.64 -3.38
N MET A 615 -16.37 3.48 -2.69
CA MET A 615 -16.21 3.75 -1.25
C MET A 615 -16.42 2.50 -0.37
N ARG A 616 -17.13 1.45 -0.86
CA ARG A 616 -17.31 0.17 -0.15
C ARG A 616 -16.01 -0.60 0.05
N VAL A 617 -14.95 -0.29 -0.71
CA VAL A 617 -13.63 -0.90 -0.50
C VAL A 617 -13.15 -0.61 0.92
N MET A 618 -13.27 0.63 1.38
CA MET A 618 -12.80 1.09 2.69
C MET A 618 -13.65 0.61 3.87
N LYS A 619 -14.98 0.43 3.66
CA LYS A 619 -15.94 0.16 4.75
C LYS A 619 -15.79 -1.21 5.44
N ASN A 620 -15.05 -2.17 4.88
CA ASN A 620 -14.91 -3.52 5.41
C ASN A 620 -13.44 -3.92 5.55
N ALA A 621 -12.57 -3.00 5.92
CA ALA A 621 -11.19 -3.33 6.33
C ALA A 621 -11.16 -4.11 7.66
N ASP A 622 -12.27 -4.14 8.41
CA ASP A 622 -12.46 -5.04 9.55
C ASP A 622 -12.67 -6.47 9.05
N LEU A 623 -11.61 -7.06 8.49
CA LEU A 623 -11.53 -8.51 8.20
C LEU A 623 -11.30 -9.27 9.53
N LYS A 624 -12.21 -9.08 10.48
CA LYS A 624 -12.41 -10.01 11.56
C LYS A 624 -13.27 -11.17 11.03
N LYS A 625 -12.60 -12.15 10.44
CA LYS A 625 -13.03 -13.55 10.44
C LYS A 625 -11.94 -14.42 9.83
#